data_0a687ea0df728c7c8880872e61fa8395
#
_entry.id   0a687ea0df728c7c8880872e61fa8395
#
_cell.length_a   1.000
_cell.length_b   1.000
_cell.length_c   1.000
_cell.angle_alpha   90.00
_cell.angle_beta   90.00
_cell.angle_gamma   90.00
#
_symmetry.space_group_name_H-M   'P 1'
#
loop_
_entity.id
_entity.type
_entity.pdbx_description
1 polymer ?
#
loop_
_entity_poly.entity_id
_entity_poly.type
_entity_poly.pdbx_seq_one_letter_code
_entity_poly.pdbx_strand_id
1 'polypeptide(L)'
;MSYKDFNTEEINLVMQEAWNAFHIYRKFSLQQRAAFMKAIAVELDNCGDALIQTAMGETNLPEARLRGERARTIFQLNSYAEACEKGNWLEARIDTAITDKTPPKPDIRKMLVPLGPVVVFGASNFPFAYSTAGGDTACA
;
A
#
# COMPACT_ATOMS: atom_id res chain seq x y z
N MET A 1 -16.44 -13.72 -17.39
CA MET A 1 -17.18 -12.56 -16.85
C MET A 1 -17.06 -11.41 -17.83
N SER A 2 -18.13 -10.64 -18.05
CA SER A 2 -18.06 -9.41 -18.84
C SER A 2 -17.86 -8.25 -17.89
N TYR A 3 -16.76 -7.52 -18.03
CA TYR A 3 -16.48 -6.30 -17.28
C TYR A 3 -16.90 -5.11 -18.13
N LYS A 4 -17.46 -4.11 -17.48
CA LYS A 4 -17.85 -2.84 -18.11
C LYS A 4 -16.79 -1.79 -17.73
N ASP A 5 -16.35 -1.01 -18.72
CA ASP A 5 -15.48 0.12 -18.47
C ASP A 5 -16.23 1.20 -17.68
N PHE A 6 -15.53 1.87 -16.75
CA PHE A 6 -16.08 3.00 -16.04
C PHE A 6 -16.26 4.21 -16.96
N ASN A 7 -17.38 4.88 -16.81
CA ASN A 7 -17.56 6.20 -17.40
C ASN A 7 -16.92 7.30 -16.53
N THR A 8 -16.91 8.52 -17.03
CA THR A 8 -16.29 9.66 -16.34
C THR A 8 -16.90 9.96 -14.98
N GLU A 9 -18.22 9.77 -14.82
CA GLU A 9 -18.92 10.00 -13.55
C GLU A 9 -18.53 8.95 -12.51
N GLU A 10 -18.46 7.69 -12.91
CA GLU A 10 -18.02 6.57 -12.06
C GLU A 10 -16.56 6.76 -11.63
N ILE A 11 -15.68 7.22 -12.53
CA ILE A 11 -14.29 7.54 -12.21
C ILE A 11 -14.22 8.68 -11.18
N ASN A 12 -14.98 9.76 -11.39
CA ASN A 12 -15.00 10.89 -10.46
C ASN A 12 -15.48 10.48 -9.06
N LEU A 13 -16.48 9.59 -8.99
CA LEU A 13 -16.96 9.05 -7.71
C LEU A 13 -15.87 8.27 -6.99
N VAL A 14 -15.20 7.33 -7.67
CA VAL A 14 -14.10 6.55 -7.10
C VAL A 14 -12.96 7.45 -6.64
N MET A 15 -12.61 8.48 -7.40
CA MET A 15 -11.57 9.44 -7.01
C MET A 15 -11.97 10.26 -5.78
N GLN A 16 -13.25 10.62 -5.66
CA GLN A 16 -13.76 11.31 -4.47
C GLN A 16 -13.72 10.41 -3.23
N GLU A 17 -14.08 9.13 -3.39
CA GLU A 17 -14.00 8.15 -2.30
C GLU A 17 -12.55 7.91 -1.86
N ALA A 18 -11.63 7.78 -2.81
CA ALA A 18 -10.20 7.66 -2.52
C ALA A 18 -9.65 8.89 -1.77
N TRP A 19 -10.10 10.09 -2.17
CA TRP A 19 -9.75 11.34 -1.47
C TRP A 19 -10.26 11.37 -0.03
N ASN A 20 -11.50 10.95 0.19
CA ASN A 20 -12.09 10.86 1.53
C ASN A 20 -11.35 9.82 2.38
N ALA A 21 -11.05 8.65 1.82
CA ALA A 21 -10.27 7.60 2.49
C ALA A 21 -8.86 8.10 2.86
N PHE A 22 -8.19 8.85 1.98
CA PHE A 22 -6.90 9.46 2.25
C PHE A 22 -6.93 10.35 3.49
N HIS A 23 -7.95 11.20 3.66
CA HIS A 23 -8.08 12.07 4.82
C HIS A 23 -8.26 11.32 6.15
N ILE A 24 -8.74 10.08 6.10
CA ILE A 24 -8.86 9.20 7.25
C ILE A 24 -7.53 8.46 7.46
N TYR A 25 -7.04 7.78 6.43
CA TYR A 25 -5.87 6.90 6.49
C TYR A 25 -4.58 7.65 6.84
N ARG A 26 -4.40 8.88 6.33
CA ARG A 26 -3.22 9.72 6.67
C ARG A 26 -3.07 10.01 8.16
N LYS A 27 -4.14 9.87 8.96
CA LYS A 27 -4.13 10.09 10.41
C LYS A 27 -3.76 8.83 11.19
N PHE A 28 -3.69 7.68 10.53
CA PHE A 28 -3.30 6.43 11.19
C PHE A 28 -1.86 6.50 11.68
N SER A 29 -1.63 5.95 12.87
CA SER A 29 -0.28 5.72 13.36
C SER A 29 0.47 4.72 12.48
N LEU A 30 1.79 4.65 12.59
CA LEU A 30 2.60 3.67 11.87
C LEU A 30 2.18 2.24 12.23
N GLN A 31 1.85 1.99 13.51
CA GLN A 31 1.36 0.70 13.98
C GLN A 31 0.01 0.33 13.37
N GLN A 32 -0.92 1.27 13.25
CA GLN A 32 -2.22 1.03 12.61
C GLN A 32 -2.08 0.70 11.12
N ARG A 33 -1.19 1.39 10.41
CA ARG A 33 -0.89 1.10 8.99
C ARG A 33 -0.25 -0.27 8.82
N ALA A 34 0.72 -0.60 9.67
CA ALA A 34 1.37 -1.90 9.66
C ALA A 34 0.37 -3.04 9.97
N ALA A 35 -0.50 -2.84 10.96
CA ALA A 35 -1.55 -3.81 11.29
C ALA A 35 -2.51 -4.02 10.11
N PHE A 36 -2.86 -2.97 9.38
CA PHE A 36 -3.69 -3.07 8.18
C PHE A 36 -3.03 -3.91 7.08
N MET A 37 -1.76 -3.68 6.77
CA MET A 37 -1.02 -4.48 5.79
C MET A 37 -0.88 -5.95 6.23
N LYS A 38 -0.63 -6.21 7.52
CA LYS A 38 -0.58 -7.58 8.07
C LYS A 38 -1.95 -8.27 7.96
N ALA A 39 -3.05 -7.56 8.20
CA ALA A 39 -4.39 -8.09 8.03
C ALA A 39 -4.68 -8.47 6.58
N ILE A 40 -4.29 -7.63 5.60
CA ILE A 40 -4.41 -7.96 4.17
C ILE A 40 -3.60 -9.23 3.84
N ALA A 41 -2.40 -9.38 4.38
CA ALA A 41 -1.58 -10.57 4.17
C ALA A 41 -2.25 -11.85 4.68
N VAL A 42 -2.89 -11.78 5.86
CA VAL A 42 -3.65 -12.89 6.44
C VAL A 42 -4.86 -13.25 5.60
N GLU A 43 -5.65 -12.25 5.16
CA GLU A 43 -6.82 -12.50 4.34
C GLU A 43 -6.46 -13.06 2.95
N LEU A 44 -5.35 -12.61 2.36
CA LEU A 44 -4.84 -13.17 1.11
C LEU A 44 -4.44 -14.65 1.25
N ASP A 45 -3.91 -15.05 2.41
CA ASP A 45 -3.62 -16.46 2.69
C ASP A 45 -4.90 -17.26 2.94
N ASN A 46 -5.87 -16.70 3.66
CA ASN A 46 -7.18 -17.30 3.94
C ASN A 46 -8.01 -17.56 2.67
N CYS A 47 -7.78 -16.84 1.58
CA CYS A 47 -8.41 -17.12 0.29
C CYS A 47 -8.08 -18.53 -0.25
N GLY A 48 -7.01 -19.15 0.23
CA GLY A 48 -6.68 -20.55 0.03
C GLY A 48 -6.56 -20.95 -1.45
N ASP A 49 -6.98 -22.18 -1.73
CA ASP A 49 -6.88 -22.76 -3.07
C ASP A 49 -7.89 -22.17 -4.06
N ALA A 50 -9.01 -21.65 -3.59
CA ALA A 50 -10.02 -21.04 -4.46
C ALA A 50 -9.45 -19.88 -5.28
N LEU A 51 -8.61 -19.02 -4.66
CA LEU A 51 -7.92 -17.93 -5.34
C LEU A 51 -6.96 -18.46 -6.41
N ILE A 52 -6.21 -19.50 -6.11
CA ILE A 52 -5.28 -20.14 -7.07
C ILE A 52 -6.03 -20.70 -8.28
N GLN A 53 -7.13 -21.44 -8.04
CA GLN A 53 -7.91 -22.02 -9.12
C GLN A 53 -8.54 -20.95 -10.01
N THR A 54 -9.06 -19.88 -9.44
CA THR A 54 -9.58 -18.75 -10.21
C THR A 54 -8.50 -18.14 -11.09
N ALA A 55 -7.33 -17.85 -10.52
CA ALA A 55 -6.21 -17.27 -11.26
C ALA A 55 -5.70 -18.20 -12.36
N MET A 56 -5.65 -19.51 -12.14
CA MET A 56 -5.30 -20.50 -13.18
C MET A 56 -6.30 -20.42 -14.35
N GLY A 57 -7.61 -20.35 -14.05
CA GLY A 57 -8.66 -20.26 -15.08
C GLY A 57 -8.62 -18.97 -15.89
N GLU A 58 -8.24 -17.86 -15.27
CA GLU A 58 -8.20 -16.55 -15.93
C GLU A 58 -6.89 -16.27 -16.68
N THR A 59 -5.77 -16.80 -16.20
CA THR A 59 -4.44 -16.47 -16.73
C THR A 59 -3.76 -17.59 -17.48
N ASN A 60 -4.24 -18.82 -17.32
CA ASN A 60 -3.59 -20.05 -17.81
C ASN A 60 -2.15 -20.23 -17.28
N LEU A 61 -1.83 -19.63 -16.14
CA LEU A 61 -0.53 -19.78 -15.49
C LEU A 61 -0.47 -21.08 -14.65
N PRO A 62 0.70 -21.73 -14.56
CA PRO A 62 0.85 -22.96 -13.78
C PRO A 62 0.59 -22.72 -12.27
N GLU A 63 -0.06 -23.68 -11.62
CA GLU A 63 -0.38 -23.63 -10.20
C GLU A 63 0.83 -23.34 -9.30
N ALA A 64 1.96 -24.02 -9.52
CA ALA A 64 3.17 -23.84 -8.73
C ALA A 64 3.69 -22.41 -8.77
N ARG A 65 3.60 -21.76 -9.94
CA ARG A 65 3.96 -20.34 -10.11
C ARG A 65 3.03 -19.44 -9.30
N LEU A 66 1.72 -19.63 -9.39
CA LEU A 66 0.73 -18.82 -8.70
C LEU A 66 0.84 -18.97 -7.17
N ARG A 67 1.09 -20.17 -6.67
CA ARG A 67 1.38 -20.41 -5.24
C ARG A 67 2.63 -19.65 -4.78
N GLY A 68 3.71 -19.73 -5.54
CA GLY A 68 4.94 -18.96 -5.26
C GLY A 68 4.73 -17.45 -5.31
N GLU A 69 3.93 -16.98 -6.24
CA GLU A 69 3.61 -15.57 -6.37
C GLU A 69 2.74 -15.06 -5.20
N ARG A 70 1.72 -15.81 -4.77
CA ARG A 70 0.94 -15.49 -3.57
C ARG A 70 1.83 -15.42 -2.33
N ALA A 71 2.69 -16.42 -2.11
CA ALA A 71 3.61 -16.43 -0.99
C ALA A 71 4.55 -15.20 -1.00
N ARG A 72 5.07 -14.84 -2.16
CA ARG A 72 5.86 -13.62 -2.34
C ARG A 72 5.06 -12.35 -2.01
N THR A 73 3.82 -12.25 -2.42
CA THR A 73 2.95 -11.10 -2.15
C THR A 73 2.71 -10.94 -0.64
N ILE A 74 2.40 -12.05 0.05
CA ILE A 74 2.25 -12.08 1.51
C ILE A 74 3.54 -11.64 2.20
N PHE A 75 4.69 -12.15 1.74
CA PHE A 75 5.99 -11.74 2.26
C PHE A 75 6.24 -10.24 2.08
N GLN A 76 5.93 -9.67 0.91
CA GLN A 76 6.09 -8.24 0.64
C GLN A 76 5.21 -7.39 1.56
N LEU A 77 3.93 -7.74 1.73
CA LEU A 77 3.02 -7.04 2.65
C LEU A 77 3.57 -6.99 4.08
N ASN A 78 4.07 -8.12 4.59
CA ASN A 78 4.69 -8.18 5.91
C ASN A 78 5.98 -7.36 5.99
N SER A 79 6.81 -7.38 4.95
CA SER A 79 8.05 -6.58 4.88
C SER A 79 7.75 -5.07 4.89
N TYR A 80 6.74 -4.61 4.14
CA TYR A 80 6.31 -3.21 4.17
C TYR A 80 5.70 -2.83 5.52
N ALA A 81 4.94 -3.74 6.15
CA ALA A 81 4.41 -3.51 7.49
C ALA A 81 5.54 -3.30 8.52
N GLU A 82 6.57 -4.13 8.49
CA GLU A 82 7.75 -3.96 9.36
C GLU A 82 8.50 -2.65 9.09
N ALA A 83 8.70 -2.31 7.81
CA ALA A 83 9.34 -1.06 7.43
C ALA A 83 8.51 0.15 7.90
N CYS A 84 7.18 0.06 7.78
CA CYS A 84 6.26 1.07 8.27
C CYS A 84 6.36 1.27 9.78
N GLU A 85 6.38 0.20 10.56
CA GLU A 85 6.52 0.26 12.03
C GLU A 85 7.84 0.92 12.46
N LYS A 86 8.94 0.65 11.75
CA LYS A 86 10.26 1.23 12.05
C LYS A 86 10.32 2.75 11.84
N GLY A 87 9.54 3.28 10.92
CA GLY A 87 9.42 4.72 10.65
C GLY A 87 10.65 5.40 10.03
N ASN A 88 11.72 4.67 9.74
CA ASN A 88 12.96 5.26 9.17
C ASN A 88 12.73 5.92 7.81
N TRP A 89 11.75 5.44 7.05
CA TRP A 89 11.34 5.98 5.75
C TRP A 89 10.75 7.40 5.84
N LEU A 90 10.31 7.84 7.02
CA LEU A 90 9.81 9.20 7.23
C LEU A 90 10.90 10.26 7.11
N GLU A 91 12.19 9.89 7.19
CA GLU A 91 13.33 10.81 7.17
C GLU A 91 13.16 11.95 8.18
N ALA A 92 12.62 11.63 9.37
CA ALA A 92 12.34 12.61 10.40
C ALA A 92 13.64 13.29 10.87
N ARG A 93 13.65 14.62 10.87
CA ARG A 93 14.77 15.44 11.31
C ARG A 93 14.28 16.47 12.33
N ILE A 94 15.05 16.63 13.41
CA ILE A 94 14.81 17.63 14.45
C ILE A 94 16.07 18.50 14.54
N ASP A 95 15.88 19.80 14.31
CA ASP A 95 16.88 20.83 14.52
C ASP A 95 16.44 21.69 15.71
N THR A 96 17.05 21.45 16.87
CA THR A 96 16.69 22.15 18.11
C THR A 96 16.99 23.66 18.05
N ALA A 97 16.16 24.43 18.74
CA ALA A 97 16.35 25.87 18.88
C ALA A 97 17.72 26.22 19.52
N ILE A 98 18.29 27.35 19.12
CA ILE A 98 19.48 27.97 19.74
C ILE A 98 19.09 29.41 20.05
N THR A 99 18.66 29.66 21.28
CA THR A 99 18.07 30.94 21.72
C THR A 99 19.04 32.07 21.87
N ASP A 100 20.29 31.76 22.20
CA ASP A 100 21.41 32.67 22.44
C ASP A 100 22.21 33.02 21.17
N LYS A 101 21.85 32.45 20.02
CA LYS A 101 22.39 32.81 18.71
C LYS A 101 21.80 34.14 18.21
N THR A 102 22.56 34.91 17.44
CA THR A 102 22.09 36.15 16.79
C THR A 102 22.10 36.00 15.25
N PRO A 103 20.96 36.01 14.55
CA PRO A 103 19.59 35.93 15.09
C PRO A 103 19.29 34.55 15.74
N PRO A 104 18.34 34.46 16.67
CA PRO A 104 17.98 33.21 17.29
C PRO A 104 17.54 32.16 16.27
N LYS A 105 17.99 30.89 16.44
CA LYS A 105 17.55 29.79 15.60
C LYS A 105 16.29 29.15 16.19
N PRO A 106 15.19 29.04 15.42
CA PRO A 106 13.97 28.34 15.89
C PRO A 106 14.15 26.82 15.93
N ASP A 107 13.28 26.13 16.67
CA ASP A 107 13.09 24.66 16.55
C ASP A 107 12.47 24.35 15.19
N ILE A 108 13.13 23.50 14.41
CA ILE A 108 12.66 23.10 13.08
C ILE A 108 12.52 21.58 13.07
N ARG A 109 11.36 21.11 12.60
CA ARG A 109 11.06 19.69 12.44
C ARG A 109 10.63 19.41 11.02
N LYS A 110 11.23 18.38 10.40
CA LYS A 110 10.96 17.97 9.03
C LYS A 110 10.67 16.48 9.00
N MET A 111 9.71 16.06 8.19
CA MET A 111 9.48 14.65 7.83
C MET A 111 8.79 14.59 6.46
N LEU A 112 8.84 13.42 5.83
CA LEU A 112 8.03 13.16 4.64
C LEU A 112 6.54 13.11 5.01
N VAL A 113 5.70 13.59 4.09
CA VAL A 113 4.24 13.59 4.22
C VAL A 113 3.62 12.90 3.01
N PRO A 114 2.46 12.24 3.16
CA PRO A 114 1.82 11.55 2.05
C PRO A 114 1.34 12.52 0.98
N LEU A 115 1.50 12.12 -0.29
CA LEU A 115 1.12 12.94 -1.46
C LEU A 115 -0.40 13.03 -1.66
N GLY A 116 -1.11 11.95 -1.40
CA GLY A 116 -2.53 11.80 -1.68
C GLY A 116 -2.86 10.42 -2.26
N PRO A 117 -4.04 10.24 -2.85
CA PRO A 117 -4.37 9.03 -3.58
C PRO A 117 -3.42 8.80 -4.75
N VAL A 118 -3.06 7.53 -4.95
CA VAL A 118 -2.16 7.06 -6.01
C VAL A 118 -2.91 6.07 -6.89
N VAL A 119 -2.79 6.21 -8.20
CA VAL A 119 -3.31 5.23 -9.15
C VAL A 119 -2.23 4.19 -9.43
N VAL A 120 -2.56 2.92 -9.20
CA VAL A 120 -1.66 1.80 -9.44
C VAL A 120 -2.20 0.97 -10.61
N PHE A 121 -1.36 0.75 -11.62
CA PHE A 121 -1.69 -0.08 -12.78
C PHE A 121 -1.16 -1.49 -12.55
N GLY A 122 -2.06 -2.47 -12.44
CA GLY A 122 -1.69 -3.87 -12.28
C GLY A 122 -1.10 -4.47 -13.57
N ALA A 123 -0.32 -5.54 -13.43
CA ALA A 123 0.27 -6.28 -14.54
C ALA A 123 -0.39 -7.66 -14.67
N SER A 124 -0.94 -7.97 -15.84
CA SER A 124 -1.69 -9.22 -16.10
C SER A 124 -0.83 -10.49 -15.96
N ASN A 125 0.48 -10.38 -16.16
CA ASN A 125 1.41 -11.52 -16.07
C ASN A 125 1.89 -11.80 -14.63
N PHE A 126 1.47 -10.99 -13.65
CA PHE A 126 1.69 -11.20 -12.21
C PHE A 126 0.41 -10.88 -11.44
N PRO A 127 -0.60 -11.76 -11.49
CA PRO A 127 -1.96 -11.46 -11.03
C PRO A 127 -2.08 -11.23 -9.51
N PHE A 128 -1.10 -11.63 -8.71
CA PHE A 128 -1.06 -11.36 -7.27
C PHE A 128 -0.04 -10.29 -6.90
N ALA A 129 1.19 -10.40 -7.41
CA ALA A 129 2.30 -9.54 -6.99
C ALA A 129 2.14 -8.08 -7.45
N TYR A 130 1.44 -7.86 -8.56
CA TYR A 130 1.21 -6.53 -9.16
C TYR A 130 -0.29 -6.30 -9.41
N SER A 131 -1.11 -6.57 -8.40
CA SER A 131 -2.56 -6.36 -8.41
C SER A 131 -2.99 -5.52 -7.20
N THR A 132 -4.29 -5.52 -6.89
CA THR A 132 -4.91 -4.75 -5.81
C THR A 132 -4.22 -4.92 -4.44
N ALA A 133 -3.83 -6.14 -4.08
CA ALA A 133 -3.08 -6.43 -2.84
C ALA A 133 -1.57 -6.59 -3.10
N GLY A 134 -1.09 -6.18 -4.26
CA GLY A 134 0.29 -6.39 -4.68
C GLY A 134 1.30 -5.43 -4.06
N GLY A 135 2.57 -5.66 -4.41
CA GLY A 135 3.70 -4.90 -3.88
C GLY A 135 3.64 -3.40 -4.17
N ASP A 136 3.21 -3.01 -5.37
CA ASP A 136 3.12 -1.61 -5.78
C ASP A 136 2.05 -0.86 -4.96
N THR A 137 0.88 -1.50 -4.75
CA THR A 137 -0.19 -0.95 -3.91
C THR A 137 0.24 -0.84 -2.45
N ALA A 138 0.93 -1.86 -1.95
CA ALA A 138 1.42 -1.84 -0.56
C ALA A 138 2.56 -0.83 -0.34
N CYS A 139 3.33 -0.51 -1.38
CA CYS A 139 4.40 0.49 -1.33
C CYS A 139 3.83 1.92 -1.34
N ALA A 140 2.75 2.18 -2.10
CA ALA A 140 2.11 3.49 -2.21
C ALA A 140 1.40 3.89 -0.92
#